data_98c367b23bf295e974b68ac1a0b9e66c
#
_entry.id   98c367b23bf295e974b68ac1a0b9e66c
#
_cell.length_a   1.000
_cell.length_b   1.000
_cell.length_c   1.000
_cell.angle_alpha   90.00
_cell.angle_beta   90.00
_cell.angle_gamma   90.00
#
_symmetry.space_group_name_H-M   'P 1'
#
loop_
_entity.id
_entity.type
_entity.pdbx_description
1 polymer ?
#
loop_
_entity_poly.entity_id
_entity_poly.type
_entity_poly.pdbx_seq_one_letter_code
_entity_poly.pdbx_strand_id
1 'polypeptide(L)'
;TEVSRSCYLSNGKWPVSCIIRVPVGAYGSGGPYHSSSVESVLSNIRGIKIVYPSNGADMKGLMKAAYHDPNPVVVLEHKGLYWSKVKGTEAAKVVEPDGDYIIPLGKARIALAASKDRVDHGQTLFVVTYGMGVHWALNAAKNYPGQIEILDLRCIAPLDEEAIYAGAEKHGRVLVVTEEPVNSSFAQSIAARIQQQCFKFLDAPVTTIGAANLPAIPLSEVLEREMLLSAEKVAAEMGKVLG
;
A
#
# COMPACT_ATOMS: atom_id res chain seq x y z
N THR A 1 20.11 -7.97 8.48
CA THR A 1 20.63 -6.59 8.73
C THR A 1 21.99 -6.35 8.11
N GLU A 2 22.88 -7.36 8.04
CA GLU A 2 24.25 -7.19 7.53
C GLU A 2 24.25 -6.76 6.05
N VAL A 3 23.66 -7.57 5.18
CA VAL A 3 23.63 -7.32 3.74
C VAL A 3 22.90 -6.02 3.37
N SER A 4 21.94 -5.60 4.18
CA SER A 4 21.17 -4.38 3.93
C SER A 4 21.97 -3.08 4.03
N ARG A 5 23.10 -3.12 4.76
CA ARG A 5 23.94 -1.94 5.04
C ARG A 5 25.26 -1.94 4.28
N SER A 6 25.61 -3.07 3.67
CA SER A 6 26.92 -3.29 3.04
C SER A 6 27.28 -2.20 2.01
N CYS A 7 26.38 -1.90 1.10
CA CYS A 7 26.59 -0.87 0.08
C CYS A 7 26.82 0.51 0.72
N TYR A 8 25.99 0.91 1.69
CA TYR A 8 26.11 2.19 2.38
C TYR A 8 27.41 2.30 3.19
N LEU A 9 27.70 1.30 4.04
CA LEU A 9 28.87 1.32 4.92
C LEU A 9 30.18 1.28 4.14
N SER A 10 30.20 0.67 2.96
CA SER A 10 31.38 0.61 2.09
C SER A 10 31.49 1.78 1.11
N ASN A 11 30.60 2.79 1.21
CA ASN A 11 30.50 3.87 0.24
C ASN A 11 30.38 3.37 -1.21
N GLY A 12 29.47 2.42 -1.42
CA GLY A 12 29.17 1.84 -2.73
C GLY A 12 30.11 0.76 -3.23
N LYS A 13 31.18 0.43 -2.48
CA LYS A 13 32.19 -0.54 -2.94
C LYS A 13 31.73 -2.01 -2.86
N TRP A 14 30.79 -2.30 -1.98
CA TRP A 14 30.28 -3.65 -1.74
C TRP A 14 28.75 -3.68 -1.91
N PRO A 15 28.25 -3.60 -3.16
CA PRO A 15 26.83 -3.76 -3.42
C PRO A 15 26.40 -5.20 -3.12
N VAL A 16 25.17 -5.35 -2.65
CA VAL A 16 24.52 -6.64 -2.49
C VAL A 16 23.19 -6.61 -3.24
N SER A 17 23.28 -6.78 -4.55
CA SER A 17 22.12 -6.82 -5.42
C SER A 17 21.41 -8.16 -5.27
N CYS A 18 20.30 -8.19 -4.54
CA CYS A 18 19.48 -9.38 -4.44
C CYS A 18 18.00 -9.02 -4.32
N ILE A 19 17.14 -9.89 -4.84
CA ILE A 19 15.70 -9.78 -4.75
C ILE A 19 15.19 -10.86 -3.80
N ILE A 20 14.46 -10.44 -2.76
CA ILE A 20 13.86 -11.32 -1.78
C ILE A 20 12.34 -11.28 -2.01
N ARG A 21 11.78 -12.34 -2.57
CA ARG A 21 10.35 -12.46 -2.80
C ARG A 21 9.68 -13.02 -1.56
N VAL A 22 8.68 -12.31 -1.06
CA VAL A 22 7.97 -12.67 0.18
C VAL A 22 6.47 -12.75 -0.11
N PRO A 23 5.89 -13.97 -0.18
CA PRO A 23 4.45 -14.12 -0.23
C PRO A 23 3.83 -13.63 1.07
N VAL A 24 2.84 -12.74 0.97
CA VAL A 24 2.15 -12.10 2.11
C VAL A 24 0.64 -12.13 1.91
N GLY A 25 -0.07 -11.68 2.94
CA GLY A 25 -1.49 -11.42 2.90
C GLY A 25 -2.36 -12.63 3.25
N ALA A 26 -3.49 -12.33 3.88
CA ALA A 26 -4.50 -13.30 4.24
C ALA A 26 -5.47 -13.51 3.09
N TYR A 27 -5.65 -14.79 2.74
CA TYR A 27 -6.54 -15.18 1.67
C TYR A 27 -6.79 -16.70 1.73
N GLY A 28 -8.05 -17.07 1.94
CA GLY A 28 -8.48 -18.43 1.79
C GLY A 28 -7.97 -19.41 2.86
N SER A 29 -8.11 -19.04 4.13
CA SER A 29 -7.83 -19.93 5.27
C SER A 29 -6.38 -20.37 5.41
N GLY A 30 -5.42 -19.51 5.06
CA GLY A 30 -3.99 -19.77 5.23
C GLY A 30 -3.57 -19.85 6.71
N GLY A 31 -4.36 -19.26 7.59
CA GLY A 31 -4.12 -19.28 9.03
C GLY A 31 -2.86 -18.51 9.47
N PRO A 32 -2.41 -18.69 10.72
CA PRO A 32 -1.43 -17.83 11.35
C PRO A 32 -0.02 -17.87 10.71
N TYR A 33 0.33 -18.98 10.07
CA TYR A 33 1.69 -19.18 9.58
C TYR A 33 1.89 -18.87 8.09
N HIS A 34 0.81 -18.58 7.34
CA HIS A 34 0.86 -18.39 5.89
C HIS A 34 0.15 -17.12 5.42
N SER A 35 -0.23 -16.23 6.31
CA SER A 35 -1.12 -15.10 5.97
C SER A 35 -0.67 -13.76 6.53
N SER A 36 0.51 -13.68 7.12
CA SER A 36 0.97 -12.44 7.76
C SER A 36 1.26 -11.34 6.76
N SER A 37 0.93 -10.12 7.16
CA SER A 37 1.44 -8.87 6.60
C SER A 37 2.62 -8.41 7.44
N VAL A 38 3.73 -8.01 6.83
CA VAL A 38 5.03 -7.82 7.51
C VAL A 38 5.70 -6.48 7.18
N GLU A 39 4.96 -5.54 6.63
CA GLU A 39 5.45 -4.24 6.16
C GLU A 39 6.12 -3.46 7.28
N SER A 40 5.48 -3.38 8.44
CA SER A 40 6.01 -2.67 9.61
C SER A 40 7.30 -3.29 10.14
N VAL A 41 7.39 -4.62 10.17
CA VAL A 41 8.60 -5.33 10.62
C VAL A 41 9.75 -5.07 9.66
N LEU A 42 9.50 -5.19 8.36
CA LEU A 42 10.53 -5.00 7.33
C LEU A 42 10.96 -3.54 7.23
N SER A 43 10.05 -2.58 7.37
CA SER A 43 10.37 -1.14 7.32
C SER A 43 11.34 -0.68 8.40
N ASN A 44 11.50 -1.44 9.49
CA ASN A 44 12.50 -1.20 10.52
C ASN A 44 13.91 -1.70 10.16
N ILE A 45 14.06 -2.46 9.08
CA ILE A 45 15.36 -2.92 8.59
C ILE A 45 15.94 -1.86 7.66
N ARG A 46 16.85 -1.04 8.16
CA ARG A 46 17.44 0.05 7.39
C ARG A 46 18.35 -0.48 6.29
N GLY A 47 18.26 0.14 5.11
CA GLY A 47 19.11 -0.17 3.96
C GLY A 47 18.54 -1.19 2.99
N ILE A 48 17.43 -1.87 3.31
CA ILE A 48 16.65 -2.62 2.31
C ILE A 48 15.66 -1.69 1.61
N LYS A 49 15.31 -2.03 0.38
CA LYS A 49 14.16 -1.46 -0.31
C LYS A 49 13.00 -2.43 -0.27
N ILE A 50 11.78 -1.92 -0.27
CA ILE A 50 10.58 -2.74 -0.11
C ILE A 50 9.54 -2.26 -1.12
N VAL A 51 9.10 -3.16 -1.99
CA VAL A 51 8.05 -2.90 -2.96
C VAL A 51 6.85 -3.80 -2.71
N TYR A 52 5.66 -3.30 -3.00
CA TYR A 52 4.40 -4.03 -2.81
C TYR A 52 3.45 -3.72 -3.97
N PRO A 53 3.61 -4.39 -5.11
CA PRO A 53 2.78 -4.18 -6.29
C PRO A 53 1.33 -4.59 -6.06
N SER A 54 0.41 -3.85 -6.66
CA SER A 54 -1.03 -4.12 -6.65
C SER A 54 -1.54 -4.79 -7.93
N ASN A 55 -0.71 -4.86 -8.98
CA ASN A 55 -1.09 -5.44 -10.28
C ASN A 55 0.12 -6.00 -11.03
N GLY A 56 -0.14 -6.73 -12.12
CA GLY A 56 0.89 -7.42 -12.90
C GLY A 56 1.88 -6.49 -13.61
N ALA A 57 1.46 -5.33 -14.10
CA ALA A 57 2.36 -4.36 -14.74
C ALA A 57 3.33 -3.76 -13.73
N ASP A 58 2.81 -3.36 -12.55
CA ASP A 58 3.65 -2.84 -11.47
C ASP A 58 4.64 -3.91 -10.97
N MET A 59 4.18 -5.17 -10.85
CA MET A 59 5.06 -6.29 -10.51
C MET A 59 6.24 -6.41 -11.49
N LYS A 60 5.98 -6.39 -12.80
CA LYS A 60 7.02 -6.43 -13.84
C LYS A 60 7.97 -5.25 -13.73
N GLY A 61 7.45 -4.03 -13.69
CA GLY A 61 8.26 -2.82 -13.68
C GLY A 61 9.12 -2.67 -12.43
N LEU A 62 8.58 -3.01 -11.25
CA LEU A 62 9.29 -2.96 -9.98
C LEU A 62 10.34 -4.08 -9.85
N MET A 63 10.04 -5.30 -10.34
CA MET A 63 11.03 -6.40 -10.38
C MET A 63 12.24 -6.06 -11.25
N LYS A 64 12.02 -5.42 -12.39
CA LYS A 64 13.11 -4.97 -13.26
C LYS A 64 13.94 -3.86 -12.59
N ALA A 65 13.29 -2.89 -11.92
CA ALA A 65 14.00 -1.89 -11.14
C ALA A 65 14.80 -2.50 -10.00
N ALA A 66 14.22 -3.49 -9.31
CA ALA A 66 14.89 -4.21 -8.22
C ALA A 66 16.13 -4.98 -8.70
N TYR A 67 16.11 -5.52 -9.92
CA TYR A 67 17.26 -6.22 -10.51
C TYR A 67 18.47 -5.29 -10.70
N HIS A 68 18.24 -4.02 -10.99
CA HIS A 68 19.30 -3.02 -11.19
C HIS A 68 19.71 -2.28 -9.92
N ASP A 69 19.08 -2.56 -8.77
CA ASP A 69 19.42 -1.87 -7.53
C ASP A 69 20.65 -2.48 -6.85
N PRO A 70 21.60 -1.67 -6.36
CA PRO A 70 22.77 -2.16 -5.65
C PRO A 70 22.51 -2.66 -4.23
N ASN A 71 21.28 -2.50 -3.72
CA ASN A 71 20.87 -2.94 -2.39
C ASN A 71 19.87 -4.09 -2.47
N PRO A 72 19.67 -4.85 -1.39
CA PRO A 72 18.62 -5.84 -1.32
C PRO A 72 17.24 -5.20 -1.48
N VAL A 73 16.41 -5.77 -2.33
CA VAL A 73 15.01 -5.36 -2.53
C VAL A 73 14.08 -6.50 -2.12
N VAL A 74 13.20 -6.22 -1.18
CA VAL A 74 12.13 -7.14 -0.79
C VAL A 74 10.90 -6.85 -1.65
N VAL A 75 10.35 -7.86 -2.28
CA VAL A 75 9.12 -7.81 -3.06
C VAL A 75 8.02 -8.51 -2.28
N LEU A 76 7.09 -7.75 -1.74
CA LEU A 76 5.91 -8.28 -1.06
C LEU A 76 4.87 -8.66 -2.11
N GLU A 77 4.44 -9.92 -2.08
CA GLU A 77 3.56 -10.47 -3.09
C GLU A 77 2.27 -10.97 -2.43
N HIS A 78 1.20 -10.19 -2.54
CA HIS A 78 -0.08 -10.61 -1.98
C HIS A 78 -0.64 -11.82 -2.72
N LYS A 79 -0.76 -12.95 -2.02
CA LYS A 79 -1.17 -14.24 -2.62
C LYS A 79 -2.54 -14.18 -3.32
N GLY A 80 -3.47 -13.40 -2.77
CA GLY A 80 -4.79 -13.19 -3.38
C GLY A 80 -4.76 -12.50 -4.73
N LEU A 81 -3.66 -11.83 -5.09
CA LEU A 81 -3.51 -11.14 -6.38
C LEU A 81 -2.89 -11.99 -7.48
N TYR A 82 -2.24 -13.11 -7.17
CA TYR A 82 -1.52 -13.92 -8.17
C TYR A 82 -2.38 -14.33 -9.38
N TRP A 83 -3.62 -14.67 -9.13
CA TRP A 83 -4.51 -15.16 -10.20
C TRP A 83 -5.76 -14.29 -10.36
N SER A 84 -5.84 -13.19 -9.59
CA SER A 84 -7.06 -12.38 -9.44
C SER A 84 -8.32 -13.23 -9.19
N LYS A 85 -8.17 -14.26 -8.36
CA LYS A 85 -9.28 -15.17 -8.01
C LYS A 85 -10.14 -14.63 -6.87
N VAL A 86 -9.60 -13.70 -6.08
CA VAL A 86 -10.37 -13.01 -5.04
C VAL A 86 -11.34 -12.04 -5.72
N LYS A 87 -12.60 -12.12 -5.34
CA LYS A 87 -13.63 -11.19 -5.85
C LYS A 87 -13.22 -9.74 -5.61
N GLY A 88 -13.35 -8.91 -6.60
CA GLY A 88 -12.97 -7.48 -6.52
C GLY A 88 -11.50 -7.19 -6.81
N THR A 89 -10.72 -8.18 -7.23
CA THR A 89 -9.31 -7.99 -7.61
C THR A 89 -9.08 -8.03 -9.13
N GLU A 90 -10.11 -7.85 -9.91
CA GLU A 90 -10.04 -7.89 -11.39
C GLU A 90 -9.03 -6.87 -11.94
N ALA A 91 -8.88 -5.72 -11.28
CA ALA A 91 -7.90 -4.69 -11.61
C ALA A 91 -6.43 -5.11 -11.43
N ALA A 92 -6.16 -6.27 -10.79
CA ALA A 92 -4.81 -6.84 -10.74
C ALA A 92 -4.37 -7.43 -12.10
N LYS A 93 -5.33 -7.81 -12.94
CA LYS A 93 -5.07 -8.24 -14.32
C LYS A 93 -4.95 -7.03 -15.21
N VAL A 94 -3.81 -6.87 -15.80
CA VAL A 94 -3.51 -5.78 -16.75
C VAL A 94 -2.86 -6.36 -17.99
N VAL A 95 -2.91 -5.62 -19.09
CA VAL A 95 -2.14 -5.95 -20.28
C VAL A 95 -0.66 -5.89 -19.90
N GLU A 96 0.09 -6.93 -20.28
CA GLU A 96 1.51 -6.96 -20.02
C GLU A 96 2.20 -5.80 -20.77
N PRO A 97 2.95 -4.92 -20.09
CA PRO A 97 3.72 -3.86 -20.75
C PRO A 97 4.89 -4.46 -21.54
N ASP A 98 5.47 -3.67 -22.42
CA ASP A 98 6.61 -4.07 -23.24
C ASP A 98 7.86 -4.46 -22.44
N GLY A 99 8.92 -4.89 -23.17
CA GLY A 99 10.17 -5.34 -22.57
C GLY A 99 10.92 -4.25 -21.82
N ASP A 100 10.75 -2.98 -22.16
CA ASP A 100 11.52 -1.87 -21.59
C ASP A 100 10.83 -1.18 -20.42
N TYR A 101 9.63 -1.63 -20.06
CA TYR A 101 8.86 -1.08 -18.96
C TYR A 101 9.57 -1.29 -17.61
N ILE A 102 9.98 -0.18 -16.98
CA ILE A 102 10.60 -0.13 -15.64
C ILE A 102 9.92 0.95 -14.83
N ILE A 103 9.67 0.67 -13.56
CA ILE A 103 9.12 1.64 -12.60
C ILE A 103 10.23 2.02 -11.62
N PRO A 104 10.61 3.31 -11.54
CA PRO A 104 11.57 3.75 -10.52
C PRO A 104 11.08 3.43 -9.11
N LEU A 105 11.97 2.88 -8.27
CA LEU A 105 11.64 2.62 -6.87
C LEU A 105 11.36 3.94 -6.13
N GLY A 106 10.33 3.96 -5.30
CA GLY A 106 9.89 5.15 -4.56
C GLY A 106 8.98 6.09 -5.37
N LYS A 107 8.32 5.59 -6.43
CA LYS A 107 7.31 6.35 -7.18
C LYS A 107 5.95 5.70 -7.08
N ALA A 108 5.04 6.41 -6.42
CA ALA A 108 3.63 6.07 -6.32
C ALA A 108 2.88 6.35 -7.63
N ARG A 109 1.61 5.94 -7.71
CA ARG A 109 0.71 6.29 -8.81
C ARG A 109 -0.68 6.63 -8.29
N ILE A 110 -1.38 7.50 -8.98
CA ILE A 110 -2.82 7.67 -8.78
C ILE A 110 -3.53 6.48 -9.43
N ALA A 111 -4.13 5.63 -8.60
CA ALA A 111 -4.91 4.46 -9.05
C ALA A 111 -6.33 4.87 -9.45
N LEU A 112 -6.88 5.90 -8.83
CA LEU A 112 -8.16 6.55 -9.15
C LEU A 112 -8.02 8.04 -8.87
N ALA A 113 -8.37 8.88 -9.83
CA ALA A 113 -8.41 10.34 -9.64
C ALA A 113 -9.81 10.79 -9.21
N ALA A 114 -9.89 11.73 -8.28
CA ALA A 114 -11.12 12.44 -7.99
C ALA A 114 -11.52 13.37 -9.14
N SER A 115 -12.80 13.69 -9.28
CA SER A 115 -13.25 14.65 -10.28
C SER A 115 -12.82 16.07 -9.90
N LYS A 116 -12.42 16.85 -10.91
CA LYS A 116 -11.98 18.23 -10.69
C LYS A 116 -13.03 19.06 -9.96
N ASP A 117 -14.29 18.93 -10.34
CA ASP A 117 -15.40 19.64 -9.71
C ASP A 117 -15.48 19.36 -8.19
N ARG A 118 -15.36 18.09 -7.80
CA ARG A 118 -15.39 17.71 -6.38
C ARG A 118 -14.18 18.21 -5.61
N VAL A 119 -13.02 18.21 -6.24
CA VAL A 119 -11.78 18.78 -5.65
C VAL A 119 -11.95 20.28 -5.43
N ASP A 120 -12.42 21.02 -6.45
CA ASP A 120 -12.58 22.47 -6.38
C ASP A 120 -13.59 22.91 -5.29
N HIS A 121 -14.53 22.01 -4.91
CA HIS A 121 -15.49 22.26 -3.82
C HIS A 121 -15.10 21.66 -2.46
N GLY A 122 -13.90 21.09 -2.32
CA GLY A 122 -13.46 20.48 -1.06
C GLY A 122 -14.28 19.23 -0.63
N GLN A 123 -14.89 18.54 -1.59
CA GLN A 123 -15.78 17.39 -1.36
C GLN A 123 -15.09 16.05 -1.64
N THR A 124 -13.81 15.95 -1.33
CA THR A 124 -13.00 14.80 -1.69
C THR A 124 -12.27 14.18 -0.50
N LEU A 125 -11.92 12.91 -0.66
CA LEU A 125 -11.13 12.14 0.26
C LEU A 125 -9.92 11.55 -0.48
N PHE A 126 -8.73 11.72 0.09
CA PHE A 126 -7.51 11.10 -0.37
C PHE A 126 -7.26 9.79 0.37
N VAL A 127 -7.12 8.71 -0.38
CA VAL A 127 -6.86 7.37 0.15
C VAL A 127 -5.44 6.97 -0.19
N VAL A 128 -4.63 6.69 0.83
CA VAL A 128 -3.25 6.22 0.68
C VAL A 128 -3.22 4.73 1.01
N THR A 129 -2.72 3.91 0.09
CA THR A 129 -2.71 2.45 0.28
C THR A 129 -1.70 1.74 -0.63
N TYR A 130 -1.62 0.43 -0.55
CA TYR A 130 -0.72 -0.43 -1.31
C TYR A 130 -1.27 -1.87 -1.39
N GLY A 131 -0.74 -2.70 -2.28
CA GLY A 131 -1.07 -4.11 -2.38
C GLY A 131 -2.58 -4.38 -2.50
N MET A 132 -3.14 -5.23 -1.64
CA MET A 132 -4.56 -5.56 -1.62
C MET A 132 -5.45 -4.35 -1.27
N GLY A 133 -4.96 -3.42 -0.45
CA GLY A 133 -5.69 -2.23 -0.06
C GLY A 133 -6.16 -1.37 -1.25
N VAL A 134 -5.39 -1.38 -2.35
CA VAL A 134 -5.78 -0.70 -3.60
C VAL A 134 -7.09 -1.26 -4.15
N HIS A 135 -7.27 -2.57 -4.12
CA HIS A 135 -8.48 -3.23 -4.65
C HIS A 135 -9.69 -2.98 -3.76
N TRP A 136 -9.53 -3.02 -2.44
CA TRP A 136 -10.60 -2.65 -1.52
C TRP A 136 -11.01 -1.18 -1.71
N ALA A 137 -10.05 -0.27 -1.81
CA ALA A 137 -10.31 1.15 -2.03
C ALA A 137 -10.99 1.43 -3.38
N LEU A 138 -10.55 0.80 -4.48
CA LEU A 138 -11.18 0.92 -5.81
C LEU A 138 -12.63 0.46 -5.81
N ASN A 139 -12.93 -0.65 -5.13
CA ASN A 139 -14.30 -1.15 -5.03
C ASN A 139 -15.17 -0.27 -4.12
N ALA A 140 -14.63 0.18 -2.99
CA ALA A 140 -15.30 1.09 -2.06
C ALA A 140 -15.65 2.44 -2.73
N ALA A 141 -14.74 2.98 -3.54
CA ALA A 141 -14.90 4.25 -4.25
C ALA A 141 -16.09 4.28 -5.22
N LYS A 142 -16.59 3.11 -5.66
CA LYS A 142 -17.79 3.03 -6.51
C LYS A 142 -19.04 3.62 -5.84
N ASN A 143 -19.07 3.64 -4.49
CA ASN A 143 -20.17 4.24 -3.71
C ASN A 143 -20.07 5.78 -3.64
N TYR A 144 -18.94 6.36 -4.04
CA TYR A 144 -18.62 7.78 -3.92
C TYR A 144 -18.11 8.36 -5.25
N PRO A 145 -18.92 8.40 -6.31
CA PRO A 145 -18.48 8.79 -7.65
C PRO A 145 -17.81 10.17 -7.67
N GLY A 146 -16.57 10.22 -8.14
CA GLY A 146 -15.79 11.45 -8.29
C GLY A 146 -15.23 12.05 -7.00
N GLN A 147 -15.53 11.48 -5.81
CA GLN A 147 -15.12 12.04 -4.53
C GLN A 147 -13.81 11.43 -4.00
N ILE A 148 -13.36 10.30 -4.52
CA ILE A 148 -12.20 9.57 -3.99
C ILE A 148 -11.02 9.68 -4.93
N GLU A 149 -9.86 10.09 -4.42
CA GLU A 149 -8.56 9.93 -5.07
C GLU A 149 -7.78 8.85 -4.32
N ILE A 150 -7.23 7.88 -5.07
CA ILE A 150 -6.50 6.74 -4.50
C ILE A 150 -5.06 6.80 -4.95
N LEU A 151 -4.13 6.90 -4.01
CA LEU A 151 -2.70 6.78 -4.21
C LEU A 151 -2.26 5.34 -3.89
N ASP A 152 -1.79 4.64 -4.89
CA ASP A 152 -1.10 3.36 -4.75
C ASP A 152 0.40 3.63 -4.56
N LEU A 153 0.90 3.36 -3.38
CA LEU A 153 2.29 3.64 -3.02
C LEU A 153 3.31 2.82 -3.80
N ARG A 154 2.97 1.60 -4.23
CA ARG A 154 3.88 0.67 -4.91
C ARG A 154 5.13 0.31 -4.11
N CYS A 155 5.67 1.24 -3.35
CA CYS A 155 6.88 1.10 -2.55
C CYS A 155 6.63 1.51 -1.10
N ILE A 156 7.08 0.68 -0.18
CA ILE A 156 7.12 0.96 1.26
C ILE A 156 8.43 1.69 1.61
N ALA A 157 9.52 1.29 0.96
CA ALA A 157 10.82 1.92 1.10
C ALA A 157 11.60 1.84 -0.22
N PRO A 158 12.02 2.96 -0.81
CA PRO A 158 11.74 4.33 -0.39
C PRO A 158 10.26 4.71 -0.57
N LEU A 159 9.76 5.58 0.30
CA LEU A 159 8.40 6.09 0.25
C LEU A 159 8.32 7.33 -0.63
N ASP A 160 7.28 7.47 -1.44
CA ASP A 160 7.00 8.70 -2.22
C ASP A 160 6.29 9.74 -1.33
N GLU A 161 7.07 10.36 -0.44
CA GLU A 161 6.55 11.35 0.49
C GLU A 161 5.98 12.58 -0.23
N GLU A 162 6.59 12.97 -1.35
CA GLU A 162 6.13 14.09 -2.18
C GLU A 162 4.69 13.87 -2.66
N ALA A 163 4.41 12.71 -3.24
CA ALA A 163 3.07 12.37 -3.71
C ALA A 163 2.04 12.28 -2.56
N ILE A 164 2.46 11.74 -1.40
CA ILE A 164 1.61 11.64 -0.21
C ILE A 164 1.23 13.03 0.30
N TYR A 165 2.21 13.92 0.48
CA TYR A 165 1.94 15.25 1.03
C TYR A 165 1.15 16.12 0.07
N ALA A 166 1.50 16.11 -1.23
CA ALA A 166 0.74 16.82 -2.25
C ALA A 166 -0.74 16.38 -2.32
N GLY A 167 -1.01 15.08 -2.20
CA GLY A 167 -2.38 14.57 -2.12
C GLY A 167 -3.10 14.98 -0.84
N ALA A 168 -2.42 14.92 0.31
CA ALA A 168 -3.01 15.34 1.58
C ALA A 168 -3.36 16.84 1.60
N GLU A 169 -2.47 17.67 1.09
CA GLU A 169 -2.71 19.14 0.97
C GLU A 169 -3.85 19.45 0.00
N LYS A 170 -3.94 18.72 -1.10
CA LYS A 170 -4.97 18.90 -2.14
C LYS A 170 -6.39 18.59 -1.63
N HIS A 171 -6.53 17.58 -0.77
CA HIS A 171 -7.85 17.02 -0.40
C HIS A 171 -8.31 17.37 1.02
N GLY A 172 -7.41 17.71 1.93
CA GLY A 172 -7.73 18.07 3.32
C GLY A 172 -8.21 16.90 4.19
N ARG A 173 -8.76 15.84 3.61
CA ARG A 173 -9.24 14.63 4.30
C ARG A 173 -8.45 13.42 3.82
N VAL A 174 -7.92 12.62 4.75
CA VAL A 174 -7.04 11.50 4.42
C VAL A 174 -7.44 10.23 5.15
N LEU A 175 -7.51 9.13 4.41
CA LEU A 175 -7.68 7.77 4.92
C LEU A 175 -6.48 6.92 4.50
N VAL A 176 -5.78 6.31 5.45
CA VAL A 176 -4.70 5.35 5.16
C VAL A 176 -5.23 3.94 5.38
N VAL A 177 -5.13 3.10 4.35
CA VAL A 177 -5.67 1.73 4.35
C VAL A 177 -4.53 0.72 4.29
N THR A 178 -4.55 -0.27 5.19
CA THR A 178 -3.58 -1.36 5.25
C THR A 178 -4.25 -2.69 5.56
N GLU A 179 -3.61 -3.80 5.20
CA GLU A 179 -4.02 -5.14 5.65
C GLU A 179 -3.45 -5.49 7.03
N GLU A 180 -2.37 -4.83 7.47
CA GLU A 180 -1.84 -5.03 8.82
C GLU A 180 -2.88 -4.69 9.88
N PRO A 181 -2.83 -5.29 11.08
CA PRO A 181 -3.50 -4.71 12.25
C PRO A 181 -3.07 -3.26 12.43
N VAL A 182 -4.01 -2.35 12.75
CA VAL A 182 -3.71 -0.91 12.82
C VAL A 182 -2.58 -0.60 13.80
N ASN A 183 -2.57 -1.27 14.95
CA ASN A 183 -1.57 -1.03 16.00
C ASN A 183 -0.15 -1.29 15.50
N SER A 184 0.68 -0.26 15.57
CA SER A 184 2.08 -0.29 15.15
C SER A 184 2.28 -0.60 13.64
N SER A 185 1.25 -0.43 12.83
CA SER A 185 1.32 -0.64 11.39
C SER A 185 2.15 0.43 10.68
N PHE A 186 2.61 0.09 9.49
CA PHE A 186 3.23 1.08 8.61
C PHE A 186 2.26 2.22 8.24
N ALA A 187 0.96 1.92 8.15
CA ALA A 187 -0.09 2.92 7.91
C ALA A 187 -0.14 3.99 9.00
N GLN A 188 0.04 3.64 10.28
CA GLN A 188 0.13 4.63 11.36
C GLN A 188 1.36 5.53 11.22
N SER A 189 2.49 4.99 10.75
CA SER A 189 3.68 5.81 10.48
C SER A 189 3.41 6.82 9.35
N ILE A 190 2.71 6.41 8.29
CA ILE A 190 2.29 7.32 7.21
C ILE A 190 1.35 8.40 7.75
N ALA A 191 0.32 8.01 8.51
CA ALA A 191 -0.65 8.95 9.07
C ALA A 191 0.02 9.99 9.99
N ALA A 192 0.96 9.55 10.83
CA ALA A 192 1.71 10.46 11.69
C ALA A 192 2.55 11.47 10.88
N ARG A 193 3.20 11.04 9.79
CA ARG A 193 3.95 11.93 8.89
C ARG A 193 3.04 12.94 8.20
N ILE A 194 1.90 12.52 7.67
CA ILE A 194 0.92 13.41 7.07
C ILE A 194 0.42 14.43 8.11
N GLN A 195 0.06 13.95 9.32
CA GLN A 195 -0.40 14.83 10.38
C GLN A 195 0.64 15.89 10.77
N GLN A 196 1.92 15.54 10.79
CA GLN A 196 3.01 16.45 11.11
C GLN A 196 3.30 17.46 9.99
N GLN A 197 3.35 16.97 8.73
CA GLN A 197 3.77 17.81 7.60
C GLN A 197 2.64 18.65 7.02
N CYS A 198 1.42 18.09 6.99
CA CYS A 198 0.28 18.70 6.31
C CYS A 198 -0.78 19.28 7.28
N PHE A 199 -0.53 19.34 8.59
CA PHE A 199 -1.51 19.72 9.62
C PHE A 199 -2.36 20.95 9.25
N LYS A 200 -1.73 21.97 8.67
CA LYS A 200 -2.40 23.25 8.32
C LYS A 200 -3.38 23.13 7.14
N PHE A 201 -3.31 22.04 6.41
CA PHE A 201 -4.13 21.78 5.22
C PHE A 201 -5.21 20.73 5.49
N LEU A 202 -5.22 20.12 6.68
CA LEU A 202 -6.16 19.06 7.01
C LEU A 202 -7.46 19.63 7.58
N ASP A 203 -8.58 19.17 7.04
CA ASP A 203 -9.94 19.47 7.51
C ASP A 203 -10.37 18.54 8.66
N ALA A 204 -9.71 17.39 8.80
CA ALA A 204 -9.99 16.38 9.82
C ALA A 204 -8.71 15.63 10.20
N PRO A 205 -8.67 14.96 11.36
CA PRO A 205 -7.57 14.07 11.70
C PRO A 205 -7.37 12.98 10.64
N VAL A 206 -6.10 12.64 10.36
CA VAL A 206 -5.80 11.53 9.44
C VAL A 206 -6.30 10.22 10.04
N THR A 207 -7.16 9.52 9.31
CA THR A 207 -7.75 8.25 9.74
C THR A 207 -6.95 7.08 9.19
N THR A 208 -6.78 6.03 10.00
CA THR A 208 -6.19 4.75 9.58
C THR A 208 -7.16 3.61 9.80
N ILE A 209 -7.23 2.69 8.84
CA ILE A 209 -8.02 1.46 8.94
C ILE A 209 -7.18 0.26 8.52
N GLY A 210 -7.32 -0.84 9.24
CA GLY A 210 -6.59 -2.09 9.00
C GLY A 210 -7.32 -3.28 9.60
N ALA A 211 -6.70 -4.45 9.59
CA ALA A 211 -7.25 -5.64 10.23
C ALA A 211 -7.47 -5.43 11.73
N ALA A 212 -8.35 -6.23 12.32
CA ALA A 212 -8.54 -6.24 13.75
C ALA A 212 -7.26 -6.68 14.47
N ASN A 213 -6.96 -6.05 15.61
CA ASN A 213 -5.76 -6.36 16.38
C ASN A 213 -5.96 -7.66 17.17
N LEU A 214 -5.83 -8.78 16.51
CA LEU A 214 -5.94 -10.14 17.09
C LEU A 214 -4.59 -10.85 17.03
N PRO A 215 -4.32 -11.80 17.94
CA PRO A 215 -3.01 -12.46 18.03
C PRO A 215 -2.64 -13.30 16.80
N ALA A 216 -3.62 -13.77 16.04
CA ALA A 216 -3.39 -14.62 14.88
C ALA A 216 -4.53 -14.51 13.86
N ILE A 217 -4.21 -14.72 12.60
CA ILE A 217 -5.20 -14.83 11.52
C ILE A 217 -5.88 -16.20 11.61
N PRO A 218 -7.23 -16.25 11.68
CA PRO A 218 -7.96 -17.51 11.85
C PRO A 218 -7.86 -18.42 10.63
N LEU A 219 -7.96 -19.74 10.87
CA LEU A 219 -8.14 -20.76 9.81
C LEU A 219 -9.55 -20.78 9.24
N SER A 220 -10.55 -20.38 10.03
CA SER A 220 -11.94 -20.30 9.58
C SER A 220 -12.13 -19.11 8.65
N GLU A 221 -12.64 -19.33 7.44
CA GLU A 221 -12.95 -18.25 6.49
C GLU A 221 -13.92 -17.21 7.04
N VAL A 222 -14.85 -17.62 7.89
CA VAL A 222 -15.82 -16.71 8.53
C VAL A 222 -15.09 -15.75 9.47
N LEU A 223 -14.24 -16.29 10.33
CA LEU A 223 -13.46 -15.49 11.28
C LEU A 223 -12.38 -14.67 10.59
N GLU A 224 -11.74 -15.21 9.53
CA GLU A 224 -10.79 -14.48 8.70
C GLU A 224 -11.45 -13.24 8.09
N ARG A 225 -12.66 -13.36 7.52
CA ARG A 225 -13.42 -12.22 6.96
C ARG A 225 -13.82 -11.19 8.02
N GLU A 226 -14.15 -11.64 9.24
CA GLU A 226 -14.44 -10.69 10.33
C GLU A 226 -13.20 -9.91 10.76
N MET A 227 -12.04 -10.54 10.77
CA MET A 227 -10.76 -9.90 11.14
C MET A 227 -10.27 -8.94 10.08
N LEU A 228 -10.31 -9.33 8.81
CA LEU A 228 -9.73 -8.57 7.69
C LEU A 228 -10.60 -7.40 7.27
N LEU A 229 -9.99 -6.50 6.49
CA LEU A 229 -10.73 -5.50 5.75
C LEU A 229 -11.51 -6.12 4.59
N SER A 230 -12.48 -5.35 4.12
CA SER A 230 -13.21 -5.59 2.88
C SER A 230 -13.53 -4.25 2.22
N ALA A 231 -13.99 -4.27 0.97
CA ALA A 231 -14.44 -3.07 0.29
C ALA A 231 -15.59 -2.37 1.02
N GLU A 232 -16.48 -3.14 1.67
CA GLU A 232 -17.60 -2.61 2.45
C GLU A 232 -17.13 -1.89 3.72
N LYS A 233 -16.16 -2.49 4.46
CA LYS A 233 -15.57 -1.86 5.64
C LYS A 233 -14.82 -0.57 5.27
N VAL A 234 -14.07 -0.58 4.16
CA VAL A 234 -13.39 0.62 3.64
C VAL A 234 -14.40 1.68 3.19
N ALA A 235 -15.48 1.28 2.50
CA ALA A 235 -16.53 2.22 2.08
C ALA A 235 -17.23 2.88 3.28
N ALA A 236 -17.53 2.11 4.31
CA ALA A 236 -18.12 2.65 5.54
C ALA A 236 -17.22 3.70 6.19
N GLU A 237 -15.89 3.46 6.21
CA GLU A 237 -14.96 4.44 6.77
C GLU A 237 -14.79 5.65 5.87
N MET A 238 -14.75 5.48 4.54
CA MET A 238 -14.78 6.60 3.59
C MET A 238 -15.96 7.54 3.85
N GLY A 239 -17.16 6.97 4.08
CA GLY A 239 -18.36 7.76 4.38
C GLY A 239 -18.24 8.57 5.66
N LYS A 240 -17.64 8.01 6.72
CA LYS A 240 -17.42 8.74 8.00
C LYS A 240 -16.43 9.91 7.84
N VAL A 241 -15.39 9.75 7.02
CA VAL A 241 -14.38 10.80 6.82
C VAL A 241 -14.87 11.88 5.88
N LEU A 242 -15.75 11.53 4.92
CA LEU A 242 -16.38 12.51 4.04
C LEU A 242 -17.41 13.40 4.77
N GLY A 243 -18.03 12.92 5.84
CA GLY A 243 -19.03 13.63 6.63
C GLY A 243 -20.42 13.23 6.22
#